data_fdfd7906083d82ebe5dfca72020de9fe
#
_entry.id   fdfd7906083d82ebe5dfca72020de9fe
#
_cell.length_a   1.000
_cell.length_b   1.000
_cell.length_c   1.000
_cell.angle_alpha   90.00
_cell.angle_beta   90.00
_cell.angle_gamma   90.00
#
_symmetry.space_group_name_H-M   'P 1'
#
loop_
_entity.id
_entity.type
_entity.pdbx_description
1 polymer ?
#
loop_
_entity_poly.entity_id
_entity_poly.type
_entity_poly.pdbx_seq_one_letter_code
_entity_poly.pdbx_strand_id
1 'polypeptide(L)'
;GHCYTCMGCRSFLTPYVDPETGKPKYYGRFNQGVVSLNLPQIGILSKGDEDAFWKLLDQRLQLCFEALMCRHNALKNVHSDSSPIHWQYGAIARLPKGAPIEPLLYGGYSSISLGYIGLYEVTKLMKGVSHTDPQGQDFALRVMDRLRKACDDWKKETNIGFALYGTPAESLCYRFARIDKERFGTIPDVTDKGYYTNSYHVDVREHIDAFHKFTFESQFQKISTGGCISYVEIPNMRHNLEALKEVVRFIYDNIQYAEFNTKSDYCQVCGYDGEIIINDDNQWECPVCHNKDRAKMNVTRRTCGYLGENYWNVGKTKEIKARVLHL
;
A
#
# COMPACT_ATOMS: atom_id res chain seq x y z
N GLY A 1 -15.40 11.04 20.61
CA GLY A 1 -14.53 10.53 19.64
C GLY A 1 -14.60 9.03 19.44
N HIS A 2 -14.72 8.65 18.20
CA HIS A 2 -14.62 7.26 17.79
C HIS A 2 -13.30 7.06 17.05
N CYS A 3 -12.54 6.02 17.41
CA CYS A 3 -11.34 5.65 16.70
C CYS A 3 -11.71 4.75 15.52
N TYR A 4 -11.34 5.17 14.31
CA TYR A 4 -11.49 4.38 13.09
C TYR A 4 -10.17 3.67 12.80
N THR A 5 -10.04 2.43 13.26
CA THR A 5 -8.81 1.65 13.09
C THR A 5 -8.70 1.05 11.68
N CYS A 6 -7.46 0.86 11.20
CA CYS A 6 -7.23 0.10 9.98
C CYS A 6 -7.57 -1.38 10.19
N MET A 7 -7.97 -2.04 9.11
CA MET A 7 -8.18 -3.48 9.04
C MET A 7 -6.98 -4.12 8.34
N GLY A 8 -6.35 -5.11 8.96
CA GLY A 8 -5.13 -5.72 8.43
C GLY A 8 -3.99 -4.72 8.34
N CYS A 9 -3.22 -4.75 7.23
CA CYS A 9 -2.00 -3.96 7.09
C CYS A 9 -2.25 -2.46 7.01
N ARG A 10 -3.26 -2.00 6.25
CA ARG A 10 -3.53 -0.58 6.01
C ARG A 10 -4.93 -0.28 5.45
N SER A 11 -5.85 -1.23 5.44
CA SER A 11 -7.16 -1.05 4.81
C SER A 11 -8.09 -0.27 5.72
N PHE A 12 -8.76 0.73 5.16
CA PHE A 12 -9.89 1.40 5.79
C PHE A 12 -11.17 1.04 5.05
N LEU A 13 -12.23 0.78 5.81
CA LEU A 13 -13.55 0.55 5.23
C LEU A 13 -14.24 1.88 4.96
N THR A 14 -15.08 1.93 3.94
CA THR A 14 -15.92 3.12 3.68
C THR A 14 -16.77 3.46 4.89
N PRO A 15 -17.05 4.75 5.17
CA PRO A 15 -18.00 5.11 6.21
C PRO A 15 -19.35 4.41 6.00
N TYR A 16 -19.94 3.92 7.08
CA TYR A 16 -21.24 3.23 7.06
C TYR A 16 -22.07 3.64 8.26
N VAL A 17 -23.32 3.97 8.01
CA VAL A 17 -24.35 4.22 9.02
C VAL A 17 -25.34 3.09 8.96
N ASP A 18 -25.53 2.41 10.08
CA ASP A 18 -26.48 1.32 10.20
C ASP A 18 -27.90 1.87 10.02
N PRO A 19 -28.68 1.37 9.03
CA PRO A 19 -30.00 1.91 8.71
C PRO A 19 -31.03 1.65 9.81
N GLU A 20 -30.87 0.62 10.65
CA GLU A 20 -31.78 0.30 11.73
C GLU A 20 -31.61 1.20 12.94
N THR A 21 -30.36 1.51 13.27
CA THR A 21 -30.01 2.30 14.46
C THR A 21 -29.71 3.77 14.18
N GLY A 22 -29.48 4.14 12.92
CA GLY A 22 -29.03 5.48 12.51
C GLY A 22 -27.64 5.85 13.02
N LYS A 23 -26.86 4.89 13.53
CA LYS A 23 -25.53 5.13 14.13
C LYS A 23 -24.41 4.63 13.24
N PRO A 24 -23.25 5.28 13.27
CA PRO A 24 -22.07 4.76 12.60
C PRO A 24 -21.66 3.39 13.15
N LYS A 25 -21.31 2.47 12.24
CA LYS A 25 -20.86 1.11 12.60
C LYS A 25 -19.40 0.94 12.23
N TYR A 26 -18.57 0.67 13.22
CA TYR A 26 -17.11 0.56 13.09
C TYR A 26 -16.57 -0.88 13.14
N TYR A 27 -17.42 -1.88 13.40
CA TYR A 27 -17.05 -3.29 13.59
C TYR A 27 -17.96 -4.22 12.78
N GLY A 28 -17.55 -5.47 12.65
CA GLY A 28 -18.35 -6.49 11.95
C GLY A 28 -18.53 -6.19 10.47
N ARG A 29 -17.51 -5.62 9.83
CA ARG A 29 -17.50 -5.20 8.43
C ARG A 29 -16.32 -5.83 7.70
N PHE A 30 -16.28 -5.77 6.36
CA PHE A 30 -15.25 -6.44 5.58
C PHE A 30 -14.97 -5.75 4.24
N ASN A 31 -13.84 -6.15 3.62
CA ASN A 31 -13.49 -5.76 2.27
C ASN A 31 -13.70 -6.94 1.32
N GLN A 32 -14.42 -6.72 0.21
CA GLN A 32 -14.72 -7.73 -0.80
C GLN A 32 -13.50 -8.10 -1.65
N GLY A 33 -12.45 -7.30 -1.62
CA GLY A 33 -11.21 -7.52 -2.34
C GLY A 33 -10.65 -6.28 -3.02
N VAL A 34 -9.50 -6.45 -3.67
CA VAL A 34 -8.77 -5.36 -4.33
C VAL A 34 -8.35 -5.79 -5.74
N VAL A 35 -8.37 -4.83 -6.67
CA VAL A 35 -7.68 -4.90 -7.96
C VAL A 35 -6.73 -3.73 -8.03
N SER A 36 -5.45 -4.00 -8.34
CA SER A 36 -4.40 -2.97 -8.32
C SER A 36 -3.97 -2.58 -9.72
N LEU A 37 -3.96 -1.29 -9.98
CA LEU A 37 -3.56 -0.65 -11.22
C LEU A 37 -2.03 -0.51 -11.28
N ASN A 38 -1.42 -0.90 -12.43
CA ASN A 38 -0.03 -0.67 -12.74
C ASN A 38 0.12 0.70 -13.45
N LEU A 39 0.36 1.78 -12.68
CA LEU A 39 0.52 3.13 -13.22
C LEU A 39 1.74 3.27 -14.14
N PRO A 40 2.94 2.73 -13.79
CA PRO A 40 4.11 2.79 -14.66
C PRO A 40 3.86 2.25 -16.07
N GLN A 41 3.13 1.14 -16.21
CA GLN A 41 2.83 0.60 -17.53
C GLN A 41 2.02 1.58 -18.40
N ILE A 42 1.11 2.33 -17.81
CA ILE A 42 0.34 3.35 -18.53
C ILE A 42 1.27 4.47 -19.02
N GLY A 43 2.20 4.93 -18.14
CA GLY A 43 3.21 5.91 -18.50
C GLY A 43 4.14 5.45 -19.62
N ILE A 44 4.61 4.18 -19.57
CA ILE A 44 5.44 3.61 -20.65
C ILE A 44 4.68 3.60 -22.00
N LEU A 45 3.43 3.17 -21.98
CA LEU A 45 2.61 3.05 -23.19
C LEU A 45 2.21 4.40 -23.79
N SER A 46 2.09 5.44 -22.95
CA SER A 46 1.75 6.79 -23.40
C SER A 46 2.94 7.54 -24.03
N LYS A 47 4.18 7.07 -23.82
CA LYS A 47 5.41 7.64 -24.44
C LYS A 47 5.60 9.13 -24.19
N GLY A 48 5.19 9.64 -23.03
CA GLY A 48 5.26 11.04 -22.66
C GLY A 48 4.13 11.93 -23.18
N ASP A 49 3.20 11.38 -23.94
CA ASP A 49 1.99 12.08 -24.39
C ASP A 49 0.95 12.07 -23.27
N GLU A 50 0.59 13.27 -22.78
CA GLU A 50 -0.31 13.40 -21.64
C GLU A 50 -1.77 13.06 -22.04
N ASP A 51 -2.22 13.38 -23.23
CA ASP A 51 -3.56 13.05 -23.69
C ASP A 51 -3.72 11.53 -23.88
N ALA A 52 -2.71 10.88 -24.44
CA ALA A 52 -2.66 9.43 -24.52
C ALA A 52 -2.64 8.78 -23.13
N PHE A 53 -1.94 9.37 -22.16
CA PHE A 53 -1.91 8.89 -20.78
C PHE A 53 -3.31 8.89 -20.16
N TRP A 54 -4.02 10.01 -20.20
CA TRP A 54 -5.36 10.11 -19.60
C TRP A 54 -6.35 9.16 -20.25
N LYS A 55 -6.30 9.03 -21.58
CA LYS A 55 -7.14 8.08 -22.31
C LYS A 55 -6.85 6.62 -21.91
N LEU A 56 -5.58 6.24 -21.82
CA LEU A 56 -5.18 4.90 -21.38
C LEU A 56 -5.56 4.66 -19.91
N LEU A 57 -5.39 5.65 -19.04
CA LEU A 57 -5.80 5.56 -17.64
C LEU A 57 -7.30 5.27 -17.54
N ASP A 58 -8.13 5.97 -18.28
CA ASP A 58 -9.58 5.75 -18.26
C ASP A 58 -9.95 4.35 -18.77
N GLN A 59 -9.31 3.86 -19.83
CA GLN A 59 -9.50 2.49 -20.30
C GLN A 59 -9.11 1.44 -19.23
N ARG A 60 -8.00 1.66 -18.51
CA ARG A 60 -7.57 0.76 -17.44
C ARG A 60 -8.47 0.83 -16.22
N LEU A 61 -9.01 2.01 -15.90
CA LEU A 61 -10.00 2.17 -14.84
C LEU A 61 -11.27 1.37 -15.16
N GLN A 62 -11.75 1.40 -16.39
CA GLN A 62 -12.89 0.60 -16.83
C GLN A 62 -12.64 -0.90 -16.63
N LEU A 63 -11.46 -1.41 -17.03
CA LEU A 63 -11.08 -2.80 -16.81
C LEU A 63 -10.98 -3.15 -15.30
N CYS A 64 -10.47 -2.23 -14.48
CA CYS A 64 -10.45 -2.43 -13.03
C CYS A 64 -11.87 -2.51 -12.46
N PHE A 65 -12.78 -1.66 -12.91
CA PHE A 65 -14.19 -1.71 -12.52
C PHE A 65 -14.81 -3.07 -12.86
N GLU A 66 -14.65 -3.54 -14.09
CA GLU A 66 -15.17 -4.85 -14.52
C GLU A 66 -14.61 -5.99 -13.69
N ALA A 67 -13.30 -5.98 -13.42
CA ALA A 67 -12.66 -6.99 -12.58
C ALA A 67 -13.15 -6.96 -11.12
N LEU A 68 -13.37 -5.76 -10.56
CA LEU A 68 -13.96 -5.59 -9.23
C LEU A 68 -15.41 -6.06 -9.19
N MET A 69 -16.20 -5.77 -10.24
CA MET A 69 -17.56 -6.26 -10.37
C MET A 69 -17.64 -7.78 -10.53
N CYS A 70 -16.68 -8.42 -11.21
CA CYS A 70 -16.58 -9.88 -11.22
C CYS A 70 -16.42 -10.46 -9.80
N ARG A 71 -15.56 -9.83 -8.97
CA ARG A 71 -15.40 -10.24 -7.55
C ARG A 71 -16.66 -10.05 -6.76
N HIS A 72 -17.29 -8.88 -6.87
CA HIS A 72 -18.56 -8.57 -6.22
C HIS A 72 -19.64 -9.56 -6.60
N ASN A 73 -19.83 -9.82 -7.89
CA ASN A 73 -20.86 -10.73 -8.39
C ASN A 73 -20.64 -12.18 -7.94
N ALA A 74 -19.39 -12.62 -7.77
CA ALA A 74 -19.07 -13.93 -7.22
C ALA A 74 -19.54 -14.10 -5.76
N LEU A 75 -19.68 -13.01 -5.01
CA LEU A 75 -20.14 -13.05 -3.62
C LEU A 75 -21.68 -13.05 -3.47
N LYS A 76 -22.44 -12.63 -4.49
CA LYS A 76 -23.92 -12.51 -4.41
C LYS A 76 -24.60 -13.83 -4.05
N ASN A 77 -24.09 -14.93 -4.56
CA ASN A 77 -24.67 -16.26 -4.33
C ASN A 77 -24.07 -17.01 -3.13
N VAL A 78 -23.29 -16.31 -2.30
CA VAL A 78 -22.68 -16.91 -1.11
C VAL A 78 -23.71 -16.86 0.04
N HIS A 79 -23.82 -18.00 0.76
CA HIS A 79 -24.67 -18.14 1.92
C HIS A 79 -23.87 -18.22 3.21
N SER A 80 -24.48 -17.91 4.32
CA SER A 80 -23.86 -17.83 5.64
C SER A 80 -23.16 -19.14 6.07
N ASP A 81 -23.57 -20.27 5.49
CA ASP A 81 -22.98 -21.59 5.76
C ASP A 81 -21.57 -21.77 5.16
N SER A 82 -21.18 -20.93 4.19
CA SER A 82 -19.86 -20.97 3.58
C SER A 82 -18.73 -20.67 4.58
N SER A 83 -19.01 -19.86 5.59
CA SER A 83 -18.09 -19.54 6.69
C SER A 83 -18.89 -19.12 7.93
N PRO A 84 -19.39 -20.07 8.73
CA PRO A 84 -20.25 -19.79 9.87
C PRO A 84 -19.65 -18.82 10.89
N ILE A 85 -18.33 -18.91 11.17
CA ILE A 85 -17.66 -18.01 12.11
C ILE A 85 -17.80 -16.55 11.68
N HIS A 86 -17.65 -16.26 10.38
CA HIS A 86 -17.78 -14.92 9.86
C HIS A 86 -19.22 -14.44 9.79
N TRP A 87 -20.12 -15.27 9.29
CA TRP A 87 -21.45 -14.84 8.89
C TRP A 87 -22.56 -15.10 9.94
N GLN A 88 -22.43 -16.18 10.76
CA GLN A 88 -23.46 -16.57 11.71
C GLN A 88 -23.08 -16.23 13.16
N TYR A 89 -21.80 -16.41 13.54
CA TYR A 89 -21.38 -16.31 14.94
C TYR A 89 -20.74 -14.97 15.32
N GLY A 90 -20.74 -13.98 14.44
CA GLY A 90 -20.53 -12.59 14.79
C GLY A 90 -19.13 -12.05 14.57
N ALA A 91 -18.22 -12.76 13.87
CA ALA A 91 -16.96 -12.15 13.49
C ALA A 91 -17.18 -10.98 12.51
N ILE A 92 -18.14 -11.12 11.58
CA ILE A 92 -18.58 -10.05 10.67
C ILE A 92 -20.07 -9.75 10.88
N ALA A 93 -20.92 -10.77 10.83
CA ALA A 93 -22.37 -10.63 10.93
C ALA A 93 -22.97 -11.71 11.84
N ARG A 94 -24.28 -11.62 12.11
CA ARG A 94 -25.08 -12.61 12.83
C ARG A 94 -26.28 -13.02 12.00
N LEU A 95 -26.01 -13.52 10.78
CA LEU A 95 -27.05 -13.98 9.88
C LEU A 95 -27.58 -15.35 10.32
N PRO A 96 -28.85 -15.66 10.07
CA PRO A 96 -29.39 -17.00 10.21
C PRO A 96 -28.61 -18.01 9.34
N LYS A 97 -28.65 -19.27 9.74
CA LYS A 97 -28.09 -20.37 8.94
C LYS A 97 -28.74 -20.41 7.56
N GLY A 98 -27.96 -20.54 6.50
CA GLY A 98 -28.42 -20.57 5.12
C GLY A 98 -28.86 -19.22 4.54
N ALA A 99 -28.78 -18.13 5.29
CA ALA A 99 -29.13 -16.81 4.78
C ALA A 99 -28.11 -16.31 3.75
N PRO A 100 -28.53 -15.58 2.69
CA PRO A 100 -27.62 -14.96 1.74
C PRO A 100 -26.81 -13.84 2.39
N ILE A 101 -25.54 -13.69 2.01
CA ILE A 101 -24.70 -12.54 2.47
C ILE A 101 -24.89 -11.30 1.58
N GLU A 102 -25.57 -11.42 0.47
CA GLU A 102 -25.73 -10.35 -0.53
C GLU A 102 -26.15 -8.99 0.07
N PRO A 103 -27.08 -8.89 1.05
CA PRO A 103 -27.43 -7.61 1.66
C PRO A 103 -26.23 -6.86 2.28
N LEU A 104 -25.19 -7.58 2.68
CA LEU A 104 -23.97 -6.99 3.27
C LEU A 104 -22.99 -6.45 2.22
N LEU A 105 -23.27 -6.65 0.93
CA LEU A 105 -22.39 -6.19 -0.15
C LEU A 105 -22.64 -4.74 -0.57
N TYR A 106 -23.75 -4.15 -0.15
CA TYR A 106 -24.21 -2.82 -0.59
C TYR A 106 -24.23 -1.78 0.54
N GLY A 107 -24.58 -0.55 0.17
CA GLY A 107 -24.80 0.56 1.11
C GLY A 107 -23.56 1.00 1.88
N GLY A 108 -22.37 0.48 1.53
CA GLY A 108 -21.12 0.75 2.25
C GLY A 108 -20.89 -0.15 3.48
N TYR A 109 -21.74 -1.16 3.74
CA TYR A 109 -21.48 -2.15 4.81
C TYR A 109 -20.15 -2.87 4.60
N SER A 110 -19.87 -3.26 3.37
CA SER A 110 -18.57 -3.73 2.92
C SER A 110 -17.95 -2.76 1.92
N SER A 111 -16.62 -2.81 1.81
CA SER A 111 -15.88 -2.04 0.82
C SER A 111 -15.33 -2.93 -0.28
N ILE A 112 -15.07 -2.35 -1.45
CA ILE A 112 -14.30 -2.95 -2.52
C ILE A 112 -13.28 -1.93 -3.01
N SER A 113 -12.03 -2.34 -3.28
CA SER A 113 -10.95 -1.39 -3.37
C SER A 113 -10.27 -1.38 -4.74
N LEU A 114 -10.14 -0.18 -5.30
CA LEU A 114 -9.21 0.10 -6.39
C LEU A 114 -7.84 0.39 -5.78
N GLY A 115 -6.85 -0.48 -6.02
CA GLY A 115 -5.48 -0.27 -5.64
C GLY A 115 -4.64 0.37 -6.75
N TYR A 116 -3.46 0.86 -6.41
CA TYR A 116 -2.50 1.40 -7.38
C TYR A 116 -1.06 1.23 -6.90
N ILE A 117 -0.12 1.20 -7.85
CA ILE A 117 1.32 1.04 -7.62
C ILE A 117 2.08 1.96 -8.57
N GLY A 118 3.18 2.54 -8.10
CA GLY A 118 4.16 3.19 -8.96
C GLY A 118 3.83 4.63 -9.33
N LEU A 119 3.31 5.42 -8.37
CA LEU A 119 3.05 6.84 -8.60
C LEU A 119 4.35 7.62 -8.88
N TYR A 120 5.47 7.25 -8.24
CA TYR A 120 6.79 7.79 -8.53
C TYR A 120 7.19 7.54 -9.98
N GLU A 121 7.16 6.27 -10.41
CA GLU A 121 7.63 5.87 -11.74
C GLU A 121 6.79 6.47 -12.86
N VAL A 122 5.46 6.53 -12.70
CA VAL A 122 4.60 7.16 -13.72
C VAL A 122 4.86 8.66 -13.80
N THR A 123 5.09 9.32 -12.67
CA THR A 123 5.46 10.74 -12.67
C THR A 123 6.81 10.96 -13.35
N LYS A 124 7.79 10.11 -13.06
CA LYS A 124 9.11 10.16 -13.71
C LYS A 124 9.01 9.99 -15.23
N LEU A 125 8.18 9.06 -15.70
CA LEU A 125 7.94 8.83 -17.14
C LEU A 125 7.26 10.02 -17.83
N MET A 126 6.30 10.66 -17.16
CA MET A 126 5.48 11.71 -17.77
C MET A 126 6.05 13.11 -17.62
N LYS A 127 6.82 13.36 -16.54
CA LYS A 127 7.34 14.70 -16.21
C LYS A 127 8.87 14.78 -16.15
N GLY A 128 9.57 13.65 -16.17
CA GLY A 128 11.03 13.59 -16.07
C GLY A 128 11.61 13.82 -14.66
N VAL A 129 10.75 14.15 -13.69
CA VAL A 129 11.12 14.48 -12.31
C VAL A 129 10.43 13.56 -11.29
N SER A 130 10.89 13.55 -10.04
CA SER A 130 10.20 12.87 -8.94
C SER A 130 8.82 13.50 -8.68
N HIS A 131 7.91 12.74 -8.11
CA HIS A 131 6.63 13.29 -7.63
C HIS A 131 6.77 14.17 -6.37
N THR A 132 7.96 14.20 -5.75
CA THR A 132 8.32 15.16 -4.69
C THR A 132 8.71 16.55 -5.24
N ASP A 133 9.07 16.63 -6.52
CA ASP A 133 9.27 17.90 -7.23
C ASP A 133 7.91 18.59 -7.45
N PRO A 134 7.80 19.93 -7.35
CA PRO A 134 6.53 20.64 -7.53
C PRO A 134 5.77 20.32 -8.82
N GLN A 135 6.47 20.18 -9.96
CA GLN A 135 5.84 19.80 -11.24
C GLN A 135 5.36 18.34 -11.23
N GLY A 136 6.14 17.46 -10.62
CA GLY A 136 5.78 16.07 -10.44
C GLY A 136 4.61 15.90 -9.47
N GLN A 137 4.58 16.67 -8.40
CA GLN A 137 3.52 16.64 -7.39
C GLN A 137 2.17 17.04 -7.97
N ASP A 138 2.10 18.10 -8.79
CA ASP A 138 0.85 18.49 -9.47
C ASP A 138 0.30 17.35 -10.33
N PHE A 139 1.15 16.75 -11.16
CA PHE A 139 0.75 15.61 -11.98
C PHE A 139 0.30 14.40 -11.12
N ALA A 140 1.05 14.06 -10.08
CA ALA A 140 0.72 12.96 -9.18
C ALA A 140 -0.63 13.17 -8.47
N LEU A 141 -0.91 14.38 -7.99
CA LEU A 141 -2.19 14.71 -7.37
C LEU A 141 -3.34 14.61 -8.38
N ARG A 142 -3.18 15.11 -9.60
CA ARG A 142 -4.20 14.96 -10.65
C ARG A 142 -4.49 13.48 -10.98
N VAL A 143 -3.46 12.63 -11.02
CA VAL A 143 -3.65 11.18 -11.19
C VAL A 143 -4.47 10.63 -10.03
N MET A 144 -4.10 10.95 -8.79
CA MET A 144 -4.81 10.45 -7.60
C MET A 144 -6.26 10.92 -7.54
N ASP A 145 -6.52 12.18 -7.87
CA ASP A 145 -7.87 12.73 -7.93
C ASP A 145 -8.72 12.04 -8.99
N ARG A 146 -8.13 11.69 -10.14
CA ARG A 146 -8.83 10.91 -11.18
C ARG A 146 -9.18 9.50 -10.69
N LEU A 147 -8.26 8.82 -9.98
CA LEU A 147 -8.52 7.51 -9.39
C LEU A 147 -9.62 7.59 -8.34
N ARG A 148 -9.54 8.59 -7.46
CA ARG A 148 -10.55 8.82 -6.43
C ARG A 148 -11.92 9.10 -7.02
N LYS A 149 -11.98 9.98 -8.02
CA LYS A 149 -13.23 10.30 -8.72
C LYS A 149 -13.87 9.06 -9.33
N ALA A 150 -13.09 8.16 -9.92
CA ALA A 150 -13.61 6.90 -10.46
C ALA A 150 -14.30 6.07 -9.36
N CYS A 151 -13.67 5.91 -8.20
CA CYS A 151 -14.29 5.20 -7.07
C CYS A 151 -15.60 5.87 -6.59
N ASP A 152 -15.61 7.20 -6.52
CA ASP A 152 -16.78 7.95 -6.08
C ASP A 152 -17.93 7.86 -7.11
N ASP A 153 -17.64 7.86 -8.41
CA ASP A 153 -18.62 7.68 -9.48
C ASP A 153 -19.20 6.26 -9.44
N TRP A 154 -18.36 5.21 -9.38
CA TRP A 154 -18.82 3.81 -9.27
C TRP A 154 -19.66 3.57 -8.02
N LYS A 155 -19.32 4.19 -6.89
CA LYS A 155 -20.10 4.11 -5.66
C LYS A 155 -21.51 4.69 -5.86
N LYS A 156 -21.63 5.81 -6.56
CA LYS A 156 -22.95 6.44 -6.85
C LYS A 156 -23.79 5.58 -7.78
N GLU A 157 -23.19 4.99 -8.80
CA GLU A 157 -23.86 4.17 -9.81
C GLU A 157 -24.35 2.83 -9.26
N THR A 158 -23.57 2.21 -8.36
CA THR A 158 -23.79 0.81 -7.94
C THR A 158 -24.29 0.64 -6.53
N ASN A 159 -24.23 1.68 -5.69
CA ASN A 159 -24.44 1.60 -4.24
C ASN A 159 -23.46 0.62 -3.53
N ILE A 160 -22.29 0.34 -4.13
CA ILE A 160 -21.24 -0.50 -3.56
C ILE A 160 -20.16 0.41 -2.96
N GLY A 161 -19.55 0.00 -1.85
CA GLY A 161 -18.54 0.78 -1.13
C GLY A 161 -17.18 0.80 -1.82
N PHE A 162 -17.08 1.36 -3.03
CA PHE A 162 -15.80 1.57 -3.72
C PHE A 162 -14.91 2.56 -2.98
N ALA A 163 -13.63 2.25 -2.87
CA ALA A 163 -12.64 3.11 -2.22
C ALA A 163 -11.26 2.99 -2.87
N LEU A 164 -10.54 4.10 -2.94
CA LEU A 164 -9.16 4.13 -3.43
C LEU A 164 -8.20 3.65 -2.34
N TYR A 165 -7.32 2.72 -2.68
CA TYR A 165 -6.47 2.00 -1.75
C TYR A 165 -4.99 2.04 -2.12
N GLY A 166 -4.15 2.58 -1.24
CA GLY A 166 -2.70 2.45 -1.34
C GLY A 166 -2.29 0.99 -1.16
N THR A 167 -2.23 0.22 -2.24
CA THR A 167 -2.07 -1.24 -2.22
C THR A 167 -0.87 -1.68 -1.38
N PRO A 168 -1.04 -2.62 -0.42
CA PRO A 168 0.09 -3.27 0.23
C PRO A 168 0.75 -4.21 -0.78
N ALA A 169 1.85 -3.78 -1.34
CA ALA A 169 2.47 -4.44 -2.48
C ALA A 169 3.61 -5.36 -2.06
N GLU A 170 3.31 -6.48 -1.41
CA GLU A 170 4.32 -7.46 -1.00
C GLU A 170 5.11 -8.03 -2.17
N SER A 171 4.41 -8.44 -3.21
CA SER A 171 5.03 -9.01 -4.41
C SER A 171 4.72 -8.22 -5.68
N LEU A 172 3.67 -7.39 -5.70
CA LEU A 172 3.21 -6.71 -6.92
C LEU A 172 4.22 -5.68 -7.42
N CYS A 173 4.90 -4.95 -6.55
CA CYS A 173 5.95 -4.01 -6.94
C CYS A 173 7.07 -4.69 -7.74
N TYR A 174 7.50 -5.88 -7.31
CA TYR A 174 8.47 -6.70 -8.04
C TYR A 174 7.87 -7.29 -9.32
N ARG A 175 6.68 -7.89 -9.22
CA ARG A 175 6.03 -8.58 -10.34
C ARG A 175 5.75 -7.64 -11.50
N PHE A 176 5.21 -6.45 -11.24
CA PHE A 176 4.92 -5.47 -12.28
C PHE A 176 6.20 -4.96 -12.95
N ALA A 177 7.21 -4.57 -12.14
CA ALA A 177 8.49 -4.12 -12.68
C ALA A 177 9.18 -5.19 -13.53
N ARG A 178 9.14 -6.46 -13.11
CA ARG A 178 9.70 -7.58 -13.87
C ARG A 178 9.00 -7.78 -15.20
N ILE A 179 7.66 -7.84 -15.19
CA ILE A 179 6.87 -8.05 -16.42
C ILE A 179 7.06 -6.87 -17.38
N ASP A 180 7.06 -5.64 -16.89
CA ASP A 180 7.24 -4.46 -17.73
C ASP A 180 8.68 -4.39 -18.29
N LYS A 181 9.68 -4.79 -17.52
CA LYS A 181 11.05 -4.92 -18.01
C LYS A 181 11.20 -5.98 -19.11
N GLU A 182 10.55 -7.13 -18.94
CA GLU A 182 10.51 -8.20 -19.96
C GLU A 182 9.84 -7.71 -21.26
N ARG A 183 8.79 -6.89 -21.16
CA ARG A 183 7.99 -6.43 -22.30
C ARG A 183 8.54 -5.18 -22.99
N PHE A 184 9.11 -4.27 -22.25
CA PHE A 184 9.47 -2.91 -22.74
C PHE A 184 10.96 -2.61 -22.60
N GLY A 185 11.74 -3.53 -22.02
CA GLY A 185 13.17 -3.34 -21.82
C GLY A 185 13.52 -2.57 -20.53
N THR A 186 14.80 -2.21 -20.43
CA THR A 186 15.33 -1.48 -19.29
C THR A 186 15.11 0.03 -19.50
N ILE A 187 14.34 0.64 -18.59
CA ILE A 187 14.07 2.07 -18.56
C ILE A 187 14.69 2.63 -17.28
N PRO A 188 15.61 3.62 -17.38
CA PRO A 188 16.27 4.22 -16.20
C PRO A 188 15.28 4.77 -15.18
N ASP A 189 15.55 4.57 -13.91
CA ASP A 189 14.71 4.95 -12.77
C ASP A 189 13.30 4.35 -12.73
N VAL A 190 12.96 3.47 -13.65
CA VAL A 190 11.66 2.82 -13.77
C VAL A 190 11.80 1.30 -13.65
N THR A 191 12.21 0.61 -14.73
CA THR A 191 12.29 -0.86 -14.74
C THR A 191 13.67 -1.42 -14.36
N ASP A 192 14.71 -0.59 -14.34
CA ASP A 192 16.08 -0.97 -14.01
C ASP A 192 16.26 -1.35 -12.54
N LYS A 193 15.50 -0.73 -11.64
CA LYS A 193 15.53 -1.00 -10.19
C LYS A 193 15.12 -2.44 -9.85
N GLY A 194 14.27 -3.07 -10.69
CA GLY A 194 13.71 -4.39 -10.46
C GLY A 194 12.55 -4.43 -9.46
N TYR A 195 12.04 -3.26 -9.08
CA TYR A 195 10.82 -3.07 -8.29
C TYR A 195 10.20 -1.71 -8.62
N TYR A 196 8.91 -1.57 -8.41
CA TYR A 196 8.20 -0.29 -8.43
C TYR A 196 7.98 0.23 -7.02
N THR A 197 7.90 1.54 -6.89
CA THR A 197 7.59 2.19 -5.63
C THR A 197 6.16 1.84 -5.21
N ASN A 198 5.99 1.56 -3.93
CA ASN A 198 4.70 1.18 -3.37
C ASN A 198 3.75 2.37 -3.38
N SER A 199 2.59 2.23 -4.01
CA SER A 199 1.51 3.23 -4.05
C SER A 199 2.02 4.66 -4.31
N TYR A 200 1.84 5.58 -3.34
CA TYR A 200 2.22 7.00 -3.39
C TYR A 200 3.55 7.32 -2.69
N HIS A 201 4.19 6.33 -2.08
CA HIS A 201 5.38 6.59 -1.25
C HIS A 201 6.49 7.31 -2.01
N VAL A 202 7.25 8.11 -1.29
CA VAL A 202 8.54 8.63 -1.76
C VAL A 202 9.45 7.45 -2.11
N ASP A 203 10.21 7.55 -3.20
CA ASP A 203 11.17 6.49 -3.59
C ASP A 203 12.16 6.27 -2.44
N VAL A 204 12.40 5.02 -2.09
CA VAL A 204 13.22 4.64 -0.92
C VAL A 204 14.67 5.11 -0.99
N ARG A 205 15.13 5.55 -2.15
CA ARG A 205 16.48 6.08 -2.40
C ARG A 205 16.57 7.59 -2.23
N GLU A 206 15.41 8.28 -2.11
CA GLU A 206 15.36 9.73 -2.03
C GLU A 206 15.73 10.21 -0.62
N HIS A 207 16.73 11.07 -0.54
CA HIS A 207 17.17 11.68 0.71
C HIS A 207 16.19 12.79 1.11
N ILE A 208 15.28 12.47 1.99
CA ILE A 208 14.25 13.35 2.54
C ILE A 208 14.14 13.07 4.03
N ASP A 209 14.02 14.10 4.86
CA ASP A 209 13.77 13.88 6.29
C ASP A 209 12.33 13.45 6.59
N ALA A 210 12.11 12.91 7.79
CA ALA A 210 10.83 12.36 8.20
C ALA A 210 9.68 13.38 8.12
N PHE A 211 9.92 14.64 8.49
CA PHE A 211 8.87 15.66 8.54
C PHE A 211 8.44 16.08 7.14
N HIS A 212 9.40 16.31 6.24
CA HIS A 212 9.09 16.62 4.84
C HIS A 212 8.42 15.43 4.14
N LYS A 213 8.91 14.21 4.38
CA LYS A 213 8.30 12.98 3.84
C LYS A 213 6.85 12.83 4.29
N PHE A 214 6.56 13.00 5.57
CA PHE A 214 5.20 12.92 6.09
C PHE A 214 4.31 14.04 5.57
N THR A 215 4.82 15.26 5.51
CA THR A 215 4.08 16.41 4.92
C THR A 215 3.68 16.11 3.49
N PHE A 216 4.61 15.61 2.68
CA PHE A 216 4.36 15.23 1.30
C PHE A 216 3.33 14.09 1.20
N GLU A 217 3.54 12.97 1.91
CA GLU A 217 2.69 11.79 1.82
C GLU A 217 1.29 11.99 2.42
N SER A 218 1.11 12.90 3.38
CA SER A 218 -0.18 13.20 4.02
C SER A 218 -1.27 13.58 3.04
N GLN A 219 -0.92 14.27 1.95
CA GLN A 219 -1.85 14.69 0.90
C GLN A 219 -2.46 13.47 0.19
N PHE A 220 -1.65 12.47 -0.11
CA PHE A 220 -2.07 11.23 -0.77
C PHE A 220 -2.87 10.32 0.15
N GLN A 221 -2.56 10.34 1.45
CA GLN A 221 -3.35 9.60 2.45
C GLN A 221 -4.80 10.07 2.48
N LYS A 222 -5.04 11.37 2.44
CA LYS A 222 -6.39 11.97 2.41
C LYS A 222 -7.20 11.54 1.18
N ILE A 223 -6.55 11.30 0.06
CA ILE A 223 -7.18 10.84 -1.19
C ILE A 223 -7.43 9.33 -1.14
N SER A 224 -6.55 8.55 -0.50
CA SER A 224 -6.59 7.08 -0.44
C SER A 224 -7.51 6.56 0.69
N THR A 225 -8.80 6.82 0.57
CA THR A 225 -9.81 6.53 1.62
C THR A 225 -10.08 5.06 1.90
N GLY A 226 -9.66 4.18 1.02
CA GLY A 226 -9.75 2.73 1.22
C GLY A 226 -8.58 2.13 1.98
N GLY A 227 -7.59 2.95 2.31
CA GLY A 227 -6.44 2.58 3.10
C GLY A 227 -5.14 3.19 2.64
N CYS A 228 -4.31 3.50 3.60
CA CYS A 228 -3.01 4.12 3.40
C CYS A 228 -2.11 3.82 4.59
N ILE A 229 -0.81 4.00 4.40
CA ILE A 229 0.20 3.97 5.45
C ILE A 229 1.43 4.74 4.96
N SER A 230 2.14 5.39 5.86
CA SER A 230 3.45 5.96 5.60
C SER A 230 4.50 5.33 6.50
N TYR A 231 5.72 5.19 6.03
CA TYR A 231 6.83 4.71 6.85
C TYR A 231 7.98 5.69 6.87
N VAL A 232 8.71 5.68 7.97
CA VAL A 232 10.03 6.31 8.06
C VAL A 232 11.04 5.30 8.53
N GLU A 233 12.19 5.29 7.87
CA GLU A 233 13.36 4.54 8.29
C GLU A 233 14.08 5.34 9.37
N ILE A 234 14.11 4.82 10.60
CA ILE A 234 14.74 5.51 11.72
C ILE A 234 15.86 4.66 12.34
N PRO A 235 16.93 5.28 12.86
CA PRO A 235 17.95 4.57 13.60
C PRO A 235 17.41 4.08 14.95
N ASN A 236 18.25 3.43 15.75
CA ASN A 236 17.89 3.08 17.10
C ASN A 236 17.78 4.36 17.97
N MET A 237 16.56 4.71 18.35
CA MET A 237 16.23 5.94 19.09
C MET A 237 16.28 5.79 20.63
N ARG A 238 16.79 4.69 21.16
CA ARG A 238 16.84 4.47 22.64
C ARG A 238 17.52 5.60 23.41
N HIS A 239 18.49 6.27 22.79
CA HIS A 239 19.25 7.36 23.40
C HIS A 239 18.78 8.76 22.98
N ASN A 240 17.72 8.87 22.19
CA ASN A 240 17.15 10.14 21.77
C ASN A 240 15.62 10.08 21.73
N LEU A 241 15.02 9.89 22.90
CA LEU A 241 13.57 9.76 23.04
C LEU A 241 12.83 11.07 22.77
N GLU A 242 13.47 12.23 22.97
CA GLU A 242 12.84 13.52 22.67
C GLU A 242 12.64 13.70 21.14
N ALA A 243 13.63 13.34 20.33
CA ALA A 243 13.45 13.38 18.88
C ALA A 243 12.35 12.40 18.42
N LEU A 244 12.28 11.21 18.99
CA LEU A 244 11.20 10.25 18.70
C LEU A 244 9.83 10.83 19.06
N LYS A 245 9.73 11.49 20.20
CA LYS A 245 8.50 12.12 20.70
C LYS A 245 8.02 13.24 19.77
N GLU A 246 8.93 14.06 19.24
CA GLU A 246 8.58 15.10 18.27
C GLU A 246 8.04 14.49 16.95
N VAL A 247 8.65 13.40 16.48
CA VAL A 247 8.13 12.68 15.30
C VAL A 247 6.74 12.10 15.56
N VAL A 248 6.53 11.49 16.75
CA VAL A 248 5.20 10.93 17.11
C VAL A 248 4.15 12.03 17.19
N ARG A 249 4.50 13.20 17.76
CA ARG A 249 3.60 14.37 17.80
C ARG A 249 3.25 14.85 16.40
N PHE A 250 4.24 14.96 15.52
CA PHE A 250 4.02 15.35 14.13
C PHE A 250 3.08 14.38 13.39
N ILE A 251 3.28 13.06 13.60
CA ILE A 251 2.39 12.03 13.05
C ILE A 251 0.97 12.24 13.55
N TYR A 252 0.79 12.43 14.86
CA TYR A 252 -0.54 12.65 15.45
C TYR A 252 -1.29 13.82 14.81
N ASP A 253 -0.59 14.91 14.52
CA ASP A 253 -1.19 16.13 13.98
C ASP A 253 -1.44 16.07 12.46
N ASN A 254 -0.67 15.26 11.70
CA ASN A 254 -0.61 15.39 10.24
C ASN A 254 -0.90 14.10 9.45
N ILE A 255 -0.73 12.92 10.05
CA ILE A 255 -0.74 11.63 9.35
C ILE A 255 -1.88 10.75 9.88
N GLN A 256 -2.63 10.11 8.98
CA GLN A 256 -3.71 9.20 9.37
C GLN A 256 -3.18 7.87 9.91
N TYR A 257 -2.13 7.34 9.28
CA TYR A 257 -1.49 6.10 9.69
C TYR A 257 -0.02 6.09 9.30
N ALA A 258 0.85 5.90 10.27
CA ALA A 258 2.28 5.78 10.06
C ALA A 258 2.89 4.67 10.91
N GLU A 259 4.02 4.18 10.45
CA GLU A 259 4.81 3.18 11.16
C GLU A 259 6.30 3.48 11.03
N PHE A 260 7.04 3.14 12.08
CA PHE A 260 8.50 3.24 12.11
C PHE A 260 9.13 1.95 11.58
N ASN A 261 10.12 2.11 10.71
CA ASN A 261 11.03 1.04 10.34
C ASN A 261 12.30 1.18 11.17
N THR A 262 12.48 0.26 12.09
CA THR A 262 13.73 0.09 12.84
C THR A 262 14.38 -1.21 12.43
N LYS A 263 15.71 -1.28 12.57
CA LYS A 263 16.50 -2.46 12.27
C LYS A 263 17.00 -3.03 13.60
N SER A 264 16.46 -4.19 13.99
CA SER A 264 16.82 -4.90 15.21
C SER A 264 16.94 -6.37 14.87
N ASP A 265 18.07 -6.72 14.26
CA ASP A 265 18.37 -8.07 13.83
C ASP A 265 19.35 -8.73 14.79
N TYR A 266 19.43 -10.06 14.72
CA TYR A 266 20.32 -10.83 15.57
C TYR A 266 21.03 -11.94 14.79
N CYS A 267 22.35 -12.03 14.97
CA CYS A 267 23.14 -13.13 14.44
C CYS A 267 23.41 -14.18 15.52
N GLN A 268 22.87 -15.38 15.35
CA GLN A 268 23.03 -16.47 16.33
C GLN A 268 24.45 -17.07 16.35
N VAL A 269 25.28 -16.77 15.35
CA VAL A 269 26.67 -17.28 15.26
C VAL A 269 27.61 -16.50 16.17
N CYS A 270 27.54 -15.17 16.16
CA CYS A 270 28.46 -14.31 16.92
C CYS A 270 27.80 -13.46 18.01
N GLY A 271 26.47 -13.53 18.15
CA GLY A 271 25.73 -12.73 19.14
C GLY A 271 25.56 -11.26 18.74
N TYR A 272 25.83 -10.89 17.48
CA TYR A 272 25.64 -9.51 17.03
C TYR A 272 24.15 -9.13 17.11
N ASP A 273 23.86 -8.03 17.82
CA ASP A 273 22.55 -7.40 17.91
C ASP A 273 22.63 -6.04 17.22
N GLY A 274 22.00 -5.92 16.06
CA GLY A 274 22.07 -4.73 15.22
C GLY A 274 21.54 -4.99 13.81
N GLU A 275 21.97 -4.21 12.83
CA GLU A 275 21.54 -4.37 11.45
C GLU A 275 22.32 -5.46 10.72
N ILE A 276 21.64 -6.52 10.29
CA ILE A 276 22.13 -7.47 9.28
C ILE A 276 22.04 -6.78 7.91
N ILE A 277 23.15 -6.75 7.20
CA ILE A 277 23.27 -6.04 5.91
C ILE A 277 22.87 -6.93 4.72
N ILE A 278 22.56 -6.29 3.59
CA ILE A 278 22.46 -6.95 2.30
C ILE A 278 23.71 -6.56 1.51
N ASN A 279 24.58 -7.53 1.23
CA ASN A 279 25.85 -7.32 0.54
C ASN A 279 25.66 -7.03 -0.97
N ASP A 280 26.75 -6.88 -1.72
CA ASP A 280 26.70 -6.54 -3.15
C ASP A 280 26.15 -7.67 -4.04
N ASP A 281 26.22 -8.89 -3.56
CA ASP A 281 25.59 -10.06 -4.21
C ASP A 281 24.08 -10.20 -3.89
N ASN A 282 23.48 -9.21 -3.21
CA ASN A 282 22.11 -9.23 -2.69
C ASN A 282 21.84 -10.38 -1.71
N GLN A 283 22.86 -10.78 -0.93
CA GLN A 283 22.74 -11.79 0.12
C GLN A 283 22.73 -11.11 1.49
N TRP A 284 21.95 -11.66 2.40
CA TRP A 284 21.96 -11.25 3.81
C TRP A 284 23.25 -11.71 4.46
N GLU A 285 23.94 -10.81 5.16
CA GLU A 285 25.26 -11.05 5.76
C GLU A 285 25.39 -10.32 7.09
N CYS A 286 25.89 -11.02 8.11
CA CYS A 286 26.27 -10.40 9.37
C CYS A 286 27.49 -9.50 9.18
N PRO A 287 27.45 -8.21 9.57
CA PRO A 287 28.57 -7.29 9.35
C PRO A 287 29.79 -7.60 10.24
N VAL A 288 29.65 -8.46 11.25
CA VAL A 288 30.71 -8.80 12.19
C VAL A 288 31.41 -10.11 11.84
N CYS A 289 30.66 -11.19 11.67
CA CYS A 289 31.23 -12.52 11.44
C CYS A 289 31.05 -13.03 10.00
N HIS A 290 30.45 -12.22 9.12
CA HIS A 290 30.19 -12.56 7.71
C HIS A 290 29.35 -13.81 7.51
N ASN A 291 28.60 -14.23 8.55
CA ASN A 291 27.64 -15.33 8.42
C ASN A 291 26.58 -14.98 7.38
N LYS A 292 26.32 -15.92 6.46
CA LYS A 292 25.30 -15.83 5.40
C LYS A 292 24.22 -16.90 5.53
N ASP A 293 24.35 -17.76 6.56
CA ASP A 293 23.35 -18.79 6.85
C ASP A 293 22.08 -18.15 7.40
N ARG A 294 21.06 -18.12 6.58
CA ARG A 294 19.75 -17.52 6.90
C ARG A 294 19.07 -18.18 8.11
N ALA A 295 19.32 -19.47 8.34
CA ALA A 295 18.76 -20.19 9.48
C ALA A 295 19.36 -19.76 10.82
N LYS A 296 20.49 -19.04 10.78
CA LYS A 296 21.22 -18.54 11.94
C LYS A 296 21.21 -17.02 12.07
N MET A 297 20.30 -16.37 11.37
CA MET A 297 20.09 -14.92 11.44
C MET A 297 18.60 -14.63 11.59
N ASN A 298 18.24 -13.84 12.60
CA ASN A 298 16.90 -13.30 12.76
C ASN A 298 16.88 -11.90 12.12
N VAL A 299 16.20 -11.79 10.99
CA VAL A 299 16.09 -10.53 10.25
C VAL A 299 14.63 -10.15 10.17
N THR A 300 14.30 -8.98 10.71
CA THR A 300 12.95 -8.45 10.71
C THR A 300 12.89 -7.15 9.96
N ARG A 301 12.03 -7.05 8.98
CA ARG A 301 11.81 -5.84 8.18
C ARG A 301 10.32 -5.60 7.97
N ARG A 302 9.97 -4.35 7.96
CA ARG A 302 8.64 -3.94 7.51
C ARG A 302 8.58 -4.00 5.98
N THR A 303 7.55 -4.64 5.46
CA THR A 303 7.41 -4.83 4.01
C THR A 303 6.28 -4.02 3.40
N CYS A 304 5.10 -4.03 3.99
CA CYS A 304 3.92 -3.39 3.42
C CYS A 304 2.84 -3.01 4.45
N GLY A 305 3.17 -2.94 5.71
CA GLY A 305 2.25 -2.63 6.80
C GLY A 305 2.27 -3.67 7.91
N TYR A 306 3.15 -4.65 7.83
CA TYR A 306 3.47 -5.58 8.89
C TYR A 306 4.98 -5.85 8.95
N LEU A 307 5.45 -6.30 10.08
CA LEU A 307 6.81 -6.79 10.23
C LEU A 307 6.86 -8.21 9.67
N GLY A 308 7.67 -8.40 8.63
CA GLY A 308 7.98 -9.72 8.09
C GLY A 308 9.27 -10.24 8.67
N GLU A 309 9.27 -11.49 9.07
CA GLU A 309 10.48 -12.24 9.38
C GLU A 309 10.87 -13.08 8.16
N ASN A 310 12.16 -13.36 8.04
CA ASN A 310 12.72 -14.11 6.95
C ASN A 310 12.87 -13.31 5.64
N TYR A 311 12.80 -13.98 4.50
CA TYR A 311 13.39 -13.51 3.27
C TYR A 311 12.34 -13.27 2.20
N TRP A 312 12.55 -12.25 1.43
CA TRP A 312 11.64 -11.72 0.45
C TRP A 312 12.10 -12.04 -0.98
N ASN A 313 11.25 -11.75 -1.97
CA ASN A 313 11.63 -11.84 -3.36
C ASN A 313 12.79 -10.87 -3.69
N VAL A 314 13.48 -11.12 -4.82
CA VAL A 314 14.67 -10.36 -5.23
C VAL A 314 14.40 -8.84 -5.33
N GLY A 315 13.23 -8.44 -5.83
CA GLY A 315 12.87 -7.03 -5.95
C GLY A 315 12.68 -6.36 -4.59
N LYS A 316 12.01 -7.04 -3.64
CA LYS A 316 11.86 -6.52 -2.28
C LYS A 316 13.20 -6.47 -1.54
N THR A 317 14.08 -7.43 -1.74
CA THR A 317 15.44 -7.40 -1.17
C THR A 317 16.23 -6.21 -1.69
N LYS A 318 16.16 -5.91 -2.99
CA LYS A 318 16.77 -4.71 -3.58
C LYS A 318 16.19 -3.41 -3.04
N GLU A 319 14.88 -3.36 -2.89
CA GLU A 319 14.18 -2.20 -2.32
C GLU A 319 14.63 -1.95 -0.87
N ILE A 320 14.70 -3.01 -0.04
CA ILE A 320 15.18 -2.90 1.35
C ILE A 320 16.64 -2.44 1.39
N LYS A 321 17.51 -2.96 0.51
CA LYS A 321 18.92 -2.55 0.41
C LYS A 321 19.06 -1.06 0.06
N ALA A 322 18.16 -0.54 -0.77
CA ALA A 322 18.21 0.82 -1.26
C ALA A 322 17.63 1.87 -0.30
N ARG A 323 16.99 1.46 0.81
CA ARG A 323 16.37 2.38 1.77
C ARG A 323 17.39 3.29 2.43
N VAL A 324 17.06 4.58 2.47
CA VAL A 324 17.83 5.60 3.20
C VAL A 324 17.15 5.95 4.53
N LEU A 325 17.94 6.42 5.50
CA LEU A 325 17.41 6.90 6.78
C LEU A 325 16.75 8.27 6.59
N HIS A 326 15.71 8.52 7.42
CA HIS A 326 14.94 9.76 7.42
C HIS A 326 15.16 10.61 8.70
N LEU A 327 15.92 10.10 9.67
CA LEU A 327 16.34 10.78 10.89
C LEU A 327 17.84 10.66 11.10
#